data_3817c02a7117fc885833b3e778cd9834
#
_entry.id   3817c02a7117fc885833b3e778cd9834
#
_cell.length_a   1.000
_cell.length_b   1.000
_cell.length_c   1.000
_cell.angle_alpha   90.00
_cell.angle_beta   90.00
_cell.angle_gamma   90.00
#
_symmetry.space_group_name_H-M   'P 1'
#
loop_
_entity.id
_entity.type
_entity.pdbx_description
1 polymer ?
#
loop_
_entity_poly.entity_id
_entity_poly.type
_entity_poly.pdbx_seq_one_letter_code
_entity_poly.pdbx_strand_id
1 'polypeptide(L)'
;MKVIDLIKNSKEPIFSFEILPPLKGNSIQKVYHVIDKLREFDPKYINITAHHSEIVYLPQPDGNLKKTTVRKRPGTVAIAAAIQNKYGIQAVPHIICKGFTKEETEYALLDLNFLGITNLLLLRGDSKPLDIAAKDLYLYNEHATDLQEQVNRFNQGISLDLSLIHI
;
A
#
# COMPACT_ATOMS: atom_id res chain seq x y z
N MET A 1 -6.06 -3.05 16.66
CA MET A 1 -6.78 -4.36 16.64
C MET A 1 -6.43 -5.08 15.36
N LYS A 2 -6.15 -6.39 15.40
CA LYS A 2 -5.83 -7.15 14.20
C LYS A 2 -7.13 -7.62 13.51
N VAL A 3 -7.20 -7.46 12.20
CA VAL A 3 -8.36 -7.92 11.39
C VAL A 3 -8.54 -9.44 11.50
N ILE A 4 -7.45 -10.20 11.58
CA ILE A 4 -7.53 -11.64 11.75
C ILE A 4 -8.24 -12.05 13.05
N ASP A 5 -8.07 -11.27 14.12
CA ASP A 5 -8.73 -11.54 15.40
C ASP A 5 -10.23 -11.19 15.33
N LEU A 6 -10.57 -10.12 14.59
CA LEU A 6 -11.96 -9.79 14.28
C LEU A 6 -12.66 -10.95 13.57
N ILE A 7 -12.03 -11.47 12.51
CA ILE A 7 -12.59 -12.56 11.70
C ILE A 7 -12.73 -13.84 12.53
N LYS A 8 -11.74 -14.19 13.32
CA LYS A 8 -11.76 -15.42 14.14
C LYS A 8 -12.79 -15.39 15.28
N ASN A 9 -13.02 -14.21 15.85
CA ASN A 9 -13.87 -14.07 17.03
C ASN A 9 -15.32 -13.68 16.70
N SER A 10 -15.59 -13.32 15.45
CA SER A 10 -16.96 -12.99 15.02
C SER A 10 -17.82 -14.23 14.83
N LYS A 11 -19.04 -14.17 15.37
CA LYS A 11 -20.09 -15.17 15.12
C LYS A 11 -21.03 -14.78 13.97
N GLU A 12 -20.95 -13.52 13.56
CA GLU A 12 -21.76 -12.93 12.49
C GLU A 12 -20.91 -12.58 11.28
N PRO A 13 -21.50 -12.45 10.08
CA PRO A 13 -20.79 -11.96 8.90
C PRO A 13 -20.14 -10.59 9.15
N ILE A 14 -18.90 -10.45 8.71
CA ILE A 14 -18.18 -9.17 8.78
C ILE A 14 -18.22 -8.50 7.43
N PHE A 15 -18.67 -7.24 7.41
CA PHE A 15 -18.61 -6.42 6.22
C PHE A 15 -17.28 -5.66 6.15
N SER A 16 -16.68 -5.70 4.99
CA SER A 16 -15.53 -4.87 4.64
C SER A 16 -15.70 -4.33 3.23
N PHE A 17 -15.05 -3.23 2.95
CA PHE A 17 -15.05 -2.65 1.62
C PHE A 17 -13.63 -2.44 1.15
N GLU A 18 -13.46 -2.40 -0.17
CA GLU A 18 -12.21 -2.02 -0.81
C GLU A 18 -12.41 -0.69 -1.52
N ILE A 19 -11.52 0.25 -1.30
CA ILE A 19 -11.55 1.56 -1.93
C ILE A 19 -10.34 1.76 -2.82
N LEU A 20 -10.60 2.43 -3.94
CA LEU A 20 -9.57 2.86 -4.86
C LEU A 20 -9.12 4.28 -4.51
N PRO A 21 -7.82 4.53 -4.27
CA PRO A 21 -7.30 5.88 -4.10
C PRO A 21 -7.69 6.79 -5.26
N PRO A 22 -8.09 8.05 -5.01
CA PRO A 22 -8.46 8.97 -6.07
C PRO A 22 -7.27 9.32 -6.97
N LEU A 23 -7.51 9.80 -8.17
CA LEU A 23 -6.44 10.31 -9.02
C LEU A 23 -5.78 11.53 -8.37
N LYS A 24 -4.47 11.72 -8.64
CA LYS A 24 -3.73 12.91 -8.21
C LYS A 24 -4.44 14.20 -8.63
N GLY A 25 -4.31 15.24 -7.83
CA GLY A 25 -5.07 16.49 -8.00
C GLY A 25 -6.43 16.49 -7.32
N ASN A 26 -6.92 15.34 -6.84
CA ASN A 26 -8.12 15.28 -6.02
C ASN A 26 -7.77 15.33 -4.52
N SER A 27 -8.66 15.88 -3.72
CA SER A 27 -8.48 15.95 -2.27
C SER A 27 -8.92 14.67 -1.57
N ILE A 28 -8.49 14.50 -0.33
CA ILE A 28 -8.91 13.42 0.56
C ILE A 28 -10.44 13.43 0.82
N GLN A 29 -11.10 14.55 0.59
CA GLN A 29 -12.56 14.64 0.77
C GLN A 29 -13.33 13.66 -0.11
N LYS A 30 -12.78 13.27 -1.29
CA LYS A 30 -13.41 12.21 -2.09
C LYS A 30 -13.42 10.86 -1.38
N VAL A 31 -12.35 10.53 -0.67
CA VAL A 31 -12.26 9.31 0.14
C VAL A 31 -13.27 9.39 1.28
N TYR A 32 -13.27 10.51 2.00
CA TYR A 32 -14.19 10.71 3.13
C TYR A 32 -15.65 10.62 2.71
N HIS A 33 -16.03 11.24 1.59
CA HIS A 33 -17.40 11.15 1.08
C HIS A 33 -17.85 9.71 0.79
N VAL A 34 -16.94 8.87 0.27
CA VAL A 34 -17.24 7.45 0.05
C VAL A 34 -17.42 6.73 1.38
N ILE A 35 -16.49 6.93 2.33
CA ILE A 35 -16.54 6.26 3.63
C ILE A 35 -17.76 6.71 4.44
N ASP A 36 -18.12 7.98 4.40
CA ASP A 36 -19.33 8.50 5.09
C ASP A 36 -20.60 7.75 4.67
N LYS A 37 -20.71 7.36 3.40
CA LYS A 37 -21.80 6.53 2.89
C LYS A 37 -21.69 5.05 3.30
N LEU A 38 -20.47 4.52 3.33
CA LEU A 38 -20.24 3.11 3.67
C LEU A 38 -20.41 2.82 5.15
N ARG A 39 -20.32 3.84 6.03
CA ARG A 39 -20.47 3.69 7.47
C ARG A 39 -21.84 3.16 7.90
N GLU A 40 -22.89 3.37 7.12
CA GLU A 40 -24.23 2.81 7.40
C GLU A 40 -24.24 1.27 7.45
N PHE A 41 -23.27 0.62 6.79
CA PHE A 41 -23.10 -0.83 6.78
C PHE A 41 -22.16 -1.35 7.87
N ASP A 42 -21.73 -0.50 8.80
CA ASP A 42 -20.81 -0.83 9.91
C ASP A 42 -19.56 -1.64 9.48
N PRO A 43 -18.78 -1.17 8.49
CA PRO A 43 -17.60 -1.89 8.03
C PRO A 43 -16.58 -2.03 9.15
N LYS A 44 -16.10 -3.24 9.38
CA LYS A 44 -15.13 -3.51 10.45
C LYS A 44 -13.71 -3.16 10.02
N TYR A 45 -13.44 -3.17 8.73
CA TYR A 45 -12.20 -2.70 8.14
C TYR A 45 -12.39 -2.26 6.69
N ILE A 46 -11.44 -1.47 6.20
CA ILE A 46 -11.44 -0.97 4.82
C ILE A 46 -10.11 -1.30 4.17
N ASN A 47 -10.15 -2.01 3.05
CA ASN A 47 -9.02 -2.28 2.20
C ASN A 47 -8.73 -1.07 1.30
N ILE A 48 -7.46 -0.82 1.01
CA ILE A 48 -7.03 0.29 0.16
C ILE A 48 -6.15 -0.26 -0.95
N THR A 49 -6.66 -0.22 -2.18
CA THR A 49 -5.99 -0.78 -3.36
C THR A 49 -4.69 -0.05 -3.66
N ALA A 50 -3.60 -0.80 -3.81
CA ALA A 50 -2.33 -0.25 -4.28
C ALA A 50 -2.28 -0.16 -5.81
N HIS A 51 -1.65 0.89 -6.31
CA HIS A 51 -1.35 1.05 -7.74
C HIS A 51 0.12 1.39 -7.93
N HIS A 52 0.74 0.70 -8.87
CA HIS A 52 2.09 1.04 -9.30
C HIS A 52 2.12 2.29 -10.18
N SER A 53 3.31 2.84 -10.35
CA SER A 53 3.56 3.91 -11.33
C SER A 53 3.39 3.38 -12.75
N GLU A 54 2.95 4.24 -13.66
CA GLU A 54 2.79 3.92 -15.07
C GLU A 54 3.88 4.59 -15.90
N ILE A 55 4.30 3.91 -16.97
CA ILE A 55 5.20 4.49 -17.96
C ILE A 55 4.35 5.26 -18.98
N VAL A 56 4.71 6.51 -19.20
CA VAL A 56 4.13 7.36 -20.23
C VAL A 56 5.24 7.92 -21.13
N TYR A 57 4.94 8.14 -22.40
CA TYR A 57 5.86 8.73 -23.35
C TYR A 57 5.40 10.16 -23.62
N LEU A 58 6.23 11.13 -23.23
CA LEU A 58 5.94 12.55 -23.37
C LEU A 58 6.64 13.12 -24.61
N PRO A 59 5.92 13.79 -25.53
CA PRO A 59 6.53 14.47 -26.67
C PRO A 59 7.53 15.53 -26.17
N GLN A 60 8.68 15.61 -26.87
CA GLN A 60 9.70 16.64 -26.62
C GLN A 60 9.73 17.64 -27.79
N PRO A 61 10.25 18.86 -27.58
CA PRO A 61 10.33 19.87 -28.63
C PRO A 61 11.15 19.45 -29.85
N ASP A 62 12.08 18.50 -29.67
CA ASP A 62 12.94 17.92 -30.73
C ASP A 62 12.25 16.80 -31.54
N GLY A 63 10.95 16.54 -31.28
CA GLY A 63 10.17 15.46 -31.91
C GLY A 63 10.38 14.08 -31.31
N ASN A 64 11.25 13.93 -30.35
CA ASN A 64 11.47 12.67 -29.62
C ASN A 64 10.40 12.42 -28.56
N LEU A 65 10.29 11.16 -28.09
CA LEU A 65 9.44 10.76 -26.99
C LEU A 65 10.29 10.47 -25.76
N LYS A 66 10.08 11.23 -24.68
CA LYS A 66 10.71 10.96 -23.39
C LYS A 66 9.89 9.95 -22.59
N LYS A 67 10.48 8.79 -22.31
CA LYS A 67 9.93 7.82 -21.36
C LYS A 67 9.96 8.40 -19.95
N THR A 68 8.81 8.43 -19.29
CA THR A 68 8.65 9.01 -17.95
C THR A 68 7.78 8.10 -17.09
N THR A 69 8.18 7.90 -15.85
CA THR A 69 7.37 7.17 -14.87
C THR A 69 6.46 8.16 -14.14
N VAL A 70 5.16 7.87 -14.10
CA VAL A 70 4.17 8.74 -13.48
C VAL A 70 3.36 7.98 -12.44
N ARG A 71 3.32 8.51 -11.21
CA ARG A 71 2.40 8.07 -10.18
C ARG A 71 1.09 8.82 -10.32
N LYS A 72 0.00 8.11 -10.56
CA LYS A 72 -1.33 8.70 -10.79
C LYS A 72 -2.20 8.78 -9.54
N ARG A 73 -1.86 8.07 -8.48
CA ARG A 73 -2.65 7.98 -7.25
C ARG A 73 -1.77 8.17 -6.02
N PRO A 74 -2.30 8.70 -4.92
CA PRO A 74 -1.58 8.74 -3.64
C PRO A 74 -1.29 7.32 -3.13
N GLY A 75 -0.28 7.20 -2.27
CA GLY A 75 0.08 5.94 -1.64
C GLY A 75 -0.97 5.48 -0.63
N THR A 76 -1.05 4.15 -0.43
CA THR A 76 -2.01 3.52 0.48
C THR A 76 -1.77 3.88 1.94
N VAL A 77 -0.52 4.14 2.34
CA VAL A 77 -0.13 4.55 3.70
C VAL A 77 -0.84 5.84 4.13
N ALA A 78 -0.77 6.88 3.30
CA ALA A 78 -1.39 8.18 3.61
C ALA A 78 -2.92 8.07 3.76
N ILE A 79 -3.56 7.29 2.91
CA ILE A 79 -5.01 7.07 2.96
C ILE A 79 -5.39 6.23 4.18
N ALA A 80 -4.62 5.20 4.49
CA ALA A 80 -4.83 4.36 5.68
C ALA A 80 -4.76 5.20 6.96
N ALA A 81 -3.73 6.04 7.07
CA ALA A 81 -3.59 6.97 8.20
C ALA A 81 -4.80 7.91 8.32
N ALA A 82 -5.24 8.50 7.21
CA ALA A 82 -6.37 9.42 7.19
C ALA A 82 -7.68 8.75 7.61
N ILE A 83 -7.93 7.51 7.13
CA ILE A 83 -9.13 6.74 7.49
C ILE A 83 -9.09 6.36 8.97
N GLN A 84 -8.00 5.77 9.43
CA GLN A 84 -7.89 5.30 10.80
C GLN A 84 -7.99 6.45 11.80
N ASN A 85 -7.32 7.58 11.51
CA ASN A 85 -7.35 8.75 12.37
C ASN A 85 -8.74 9.42 12.42
N LYS A 86 -9.43 9.54 11.28
CA LYS A 86 -10.73 10.24 11.24
C LYS A 86 -11.89 9.38 11.72
N TYR A 87 -11.89 8.09 11.38
CA TYR A 87 -13.06 7.23 11.59
C TYR A 87 -12.86 6.15 12.64
N GLY A 88 -11.63 5.89 13.07
CA GLY A 88 -11.32 4.76 13.96
C GLY A 88 -11.52 3.38 13.32
N ILE A 89 -11.83 3.32 12.02
CA ILE A 89 -12.02 2.07 11.27
C ILE A 89 -10.65 1.50 10.94
N GLN A 90 -10.48 0.18 11.10
CA GLN A 90 -9.23 -0.48 10.75
C GLN A 90 -8.96 -0.34 9.26
N ALA A 91 -7.82 0.20 8.90
CA ALA A 91 -7.38 0.32 7.52
C ALA A 91 -6.42 -0.83 7.18
N VAL A 92 -6.60 -1.42 6.00
CA VAL A 92 -5.76 -2.49 5.44
C VAL A 92 -5.15 -2.00 4.13
N PRO A 93 -4.02 -1.26 4.17
CA PRO A 93 -3.33 -0.86 2.97
C PRO A 93 -2.77 -2.08 2.24
N HIS A 94 -2.96 -2.13 0.92
CA HIS A 94 -2.31 -3.10 0.06
C HIS A 94 -0.86 -2.66 -0.18
N ILE A 95 0.05 -3.60 -0.10
CA ILE A 95 1.45 -3.47 -0.49
C ILE A 95 1.71 -4.45 -1.63
N ILE A 96 2.32 -3.98 -2.70
CA ILE A 96 2.54 -4.78 -3.91
C ILE A 96 4.03 -4.86 -4.24
N CYS A 97 4.46 -6.02 -4.77
CA CYS A 97 5.85 -6.22 -5.23
C CYS A 97 6.17 -5.38 -6.46
N LYS A 98 5.24 -5.33 -7.41
CA LYS A 98 5.47 -4.71 -8.70
C LYS A 98 5.45 -3.19 -8.61
N GLY A 99 6.53 -2.57 -9.09
CA GLY A 99 6.68 -1.11 -9.14
C GLY A 99 7.21 -0.46 -7.87
N PHE A 100 7.62 -1.27 -6.88
CA PHE A 100 8.29 -0.82 -5.67
C PHE A 100 9.54 -1.65 -5.42
N THR A 101 10.63 -0.98 -5.11
CA THR A 101 11.84 -1.64 -4.64
C THR A 101 11.65 -2.16 -3.22
N LYS A 102 12.54 -3.05 -2.78
CA LYS A 102 12.59 -3.51 -1.39
C LYS A 102 12.80 -2.35 -0.42
N GLU A 103 13.61 -1.35 -0.79
CA GLU A 103 13.83 -0.14 -0.01
C GLU A 103 12.58 0.72 0.09
N GLU A 104 11.87 0.98 -1.01
CA GLU A 104 10.60 1.73 -0.98
C GLU A 104 9.54 1.00 -0.15
N THR A 105 9.53 -0.33 -0.19
CA THR A 105 8.68 -1.17 0.65
C THR A 105 9.05 -1.01 2.13
N GLU A 106 10.34 -0.99 2.47
CA GLU A 106 10.83 -0.76 3.82
C GLU A 106 10.35 0.59 4.36
N TYR A 107 10.51 1.67 3.60
CA TYR A 107 10.00 2.99 4.01
C TYR A 107 8.49 2.97 4.27
N ALA A 108 7.73 2.31 3.42
CA ALA A 108 6.29 2.18 3.64
C ALA A 108 5.96 1.40 4.93
N LEU A 109 6.71 0.34 5.23
CA LEU A 109 6.53 -0.45 6.46
C LEU A 109 6.90 0.36 7.72
N LEU A 110 7.96 1.16 7.67
CA LEU A 110 8.35 2.06 8.76
C LEU A 110 7.26 3.10 9.02
N ASP A 111 6.74 3.74 7.97
CA ASP A 111 5.64 4.70 8.08
C ASP A 111 4.39 4.07 8.69
N LEU A 112 4.02 2.87 8.24
CA LEU A 112 2.86 2.15 8.73
C LEU A 112 3.01 1.79 10.22
N ASN A 113 4.19 1.31 10.62
CA ASN A 113 4.49 1.03 12.02
C ASN A 113 4.41 2.30 12.88
N PHE A 114 5.02 3.40 12.43
CA PHE A 114 4.97 4.69 13.12
C PHE A 114 3.52 5.18 13.32
N LEU A 115 2.66 4.96 12.33
CA LEU A 115 1.25 5.34 12.35
C LEU A 115 0.36 4.35 13.12
N GLY A 116 0.91 3.25 13.65
CA GLY A 116 0.16 2.22 14.35
C GLY A 116 -0.78 1.41 13.45
N ILE A 117 -0.50 1.34 12.16
CA ILE A 117 -1.27 0.56 11.18
C ILE A 117 -0.65 -0.83 11.09
N THR A 118 -1.34 -1.81 11.66
CA THR A 118 -0.80 -3.17 11.87
C THR A 118 -1.42 -4.23 10.94
N ASN A 119 -2.35 -3.85 10.08
CA ASN A 119 -3.02 -4.76 9.15
C ASN A 119 -2.60 -4.44 7.72
N LEU A 120 -2.04 -5.40 7.00
CA LEU A 120 -1.56 -5.27 5.64
C LEU A 120 -2.12 -6.37 4.76
N LEU A 121 -2.34 -6.07 3.49
CA LEU A 121 -2.56 -7.08 2.46
C LEU A 121 -1.38 -7.06 1.48
N LEU A 122 -0.63 -8.16 1.45
CA LEU A 122 0.56 -8.32 0.62
C LEU A 122 0.19 -9.01 -0.69
N LEU A 123 0.49 -8.38 -1.80
CA LEU A 123 0.11 -8.84 -3.14
C LEU A 123 1.31 -8.79 -4.09
N ARG A 124 1.29 -9.64 -5.10
CA ARG A 124 2.26 -9.55 -6.20
C ARG A 124 2.07 -8.28 -7.02
N GLY A 125 0.84 -7.86 -7.22
CA GLY A 125 0.44 -6.84 -8.18
C GLY A 125 0.31 -7.38 -9.60
N ASP A 126 -0.23 -6.55 -10.50
CA ASP A 126 -0.45 -6.91 -11.91
C ASP A 126 0.87 -7.14 -12.65
N SER A 127 0.87 -8.13 -13.53
CA SER A 127 2.06 -8.59 -14.24
C SER A 127 2.45 -7.76 -15.48
N LYS A 128 2.07 -6.49 -15.55
CA LYS A 128 2.62 -5.62 -16.61
C LYS A 128 4.14 -5.57 -16.46
N PRO A 129 4.91 -5.85 -17.52
CA PRO A 129 6.35 -5.78 -17.43
C PRO A 129 6.76 -4.37 -17.01
N LEU A 130 7.34 -4.25 -15.83
CA LEU A 130 8.19 -3.10 -15.57
C LEU A 130 9.41 -3.31 -16.45
N ASP A 131 9.78 -2.28 -17.15
CA ASP A 131 11.00 -2.25 -17.98
C ASP A 131 12.21 -2.11 -17.03
N ILE A 132 12.39 -3.15 -16.19
CA ILE A 132 13.48 -3.24 -15.24
C ILE A 132 14.62 -3.98 -15.92
N ALA A 133 15.79 -3.37 -15.92
CA ALA A 133 16.97 -4.05 -16.43
C ALA A 133 17.25 -5.33 -15.61
N ALA A 134 17.64 -6.41 -16.25
CA ALA A 134 17.89 -7.69 -15.58
C ALA A 134 18.87 -7.57 -14.39
N LYS A 135 19.84 -6.64 -14.48
CA LYS A 135 20.81 -6.35 -13.42
C LYS A 135 20.18 -5.72 -12.17
N ASP A 136 18.98 -5.16 -12.26
CA ASP A 136 18.32 -4.45 -11.17
C ASP A 136 17.17 -5.25 -10.56
N LEU A 137 16.88 -6.46 -11.07
CA LEU A 137 15.77 -7.30 -10.59
C LEU A 137 15.91 -7.68 -9.11
N TYR A 138 17.12 -7.81 -8.59
CA TYR A 138 17.36 -8.13 -7.18
C TYR A 138 16.85 -7.07 -6.21
N LEU A 139 16.64 -5.83 -6.69
CA LEU A 139 16.10 -4.74 -5.90
C LEU A 139 14.61 -4.89 -5.61
N TYR A 140 13.93 -5.84 -6.24
CA TYR A 140 12.48 -6.02 -6.16
C TYR A 140 12.12 -7.37 -5.57
N ASN A 141 10.95 -7.42 -4.93
CA ASN A 141 10.30 -8.70 -4.62
C ASN A 141 9.60 -9.19 -5.88
N GLU A 142 9.80 -10.44 -6.25
CA GLU A 142 9.19 -11.01 -7.45
C GLU A 142 7.79 -11.56 -7.16
N HIS A 143 7.62 -12.19 -6.00
CA HIS A 143 6.40 -12.83 -5.56
C HIS A 143 5.90 -12.25 -4.23
N ALA A 144 4.62 -12.43 -3.94
CA ALA A 144 4.05 -12.02 -2.66
C ALA A 144 4.70 -12.74 -1.47
N THR A 145 5.22 -13.95 -1.67
CA THR A 145 5.98 -14.69 -0.67
C THR A 145 7.30 -14.01 -0.30
N ASP A 146 8.02 -13.44 -1.27
CA ASP A 146 9.27 -12.72 -1.03
C ASP A 146 8.99 -11.44 -0.22
N LEU A 147 7.89 -10.76 -0.56
CA LEU A 147 7.40 -9.61 0.18
C LEU A 147 7.00 -9.99 1.61
N GLN A 148 6.36 -11.15 1.78
CA GLN A 148 6.00 -11.66 3.10
C GLN A 148 7.25 -11.98 3.94
N GLU A 149 8.28 -12.56 3.34
CA GLU A 149 9.55 -12.81 4.00
C GLU A 149 10.23 -11.51 4.44
N GLN A 150 10.18 -10.47 3.60
CA GLN A 150 10.68 -9.15 3.96
C GLN A 150 9.93 -8.62 5.20
N VAL A 151 8.60 -8.62 5.20
CA VAL A 151 7.78 -8.17 6.35
C VAL A 151 8.08 -8.99 7.60
N ASN A 152 8.21 -10.31 7.47
CA ASN A 152 8.52 -11.19 8.61
C ASN A 152 9.88 -10.89 9.23
N ARG A 153 10.90 -10.56 8.41
CA ARG A 153 12.21 -10.13 8.93
C ARG A 153 12.10 -8.85 9.74
N PHE A 154 11.29 -7.89 9.30
CA PHE A 154 11.03 -6.67 10.06
C PHE A 154 10.35 -6.95 11.40
N ASN A 155 9.38 -7.87 11.43
CA ASN A 155 8.72 -8.29 12.67
C ASN A 155 9.67 -8.99 13.67
N GLN A 156 10.77 -9.56 13.18
CA GLN A 156 11.82 -10.14 14.02
C GLN A 156 12.82 -9.10 14.55
N GLY A 157 12.72 -7.88 14.06
CA GLY A 157 13.64 -6.79 14.31
C GLY A 157 14.76 -6.72 13.28
N ILE A 158 15.05 -5.52 12.84
CA ILE A 158 16.20 -5.20 12.00
C ILE A 158 17.17 -4.33 12.77
N SER A 159 18.46 -4.65 12.65
CA SER A 159 19.50 -3.77 13.18
C SER A 159 19.68 -2.61 12.20
N LEU A 160 19.39 -1.41 12.64
CA LEU A 160 19.93 -0.20 12.06
C LEU A 160 21.23 0.10 12.79
N ASP A 161 22.15 0.84 12.16
CA ASP A 161 23.50 1.13 12.70
C ASP A 161 23.50 1.70 14.12
N LEU A 162 22.37 2.14 14.64
CA LEU A 162 22.20 2.77 15.95
C LEU A 162 21.17 2.09 16.87
N SER A 163 20.27 1.24 16.38
CA SER A 163 19.23 0.61 17.20
C SER A 163 18.59 -0.59 16.52
N LEU A 164 17.94 -1.43 17.32
CA LEU A 164 17.11 -2.52 16.84
C LEU A 164 15.67 -2.01 16.74
N ILE A 165 15.08 -2.07 15.55
CA ILE A 165 13.69 -1.68 15.33
C ILE A 165 12.87 -2.95 15.12
N HIS A 166 11.77 -3.07 15.88
CA HIS A 166 10.72 -4.07 15.68
C HIS A 166 9.52 -3.40 15.00
N ILE A 167 9.04 -3.95 13.92
CA ILE A 167 7.90 -3.47 13.16
C ILE A 167 6.73 -4.45 13.28
#